data_86cbd66e54ff8efa5feffa7b7473596a
#
_entry.id   86cbd66e54ff8efa5feffa7b7473596a
#
_cell.length_a   1.000
_cell.length_b   1.000
_cell.length_c   1.000
_cell.angle_alpha   90.00
_cell.angle_beta   90.00
_cell.angle_gamma   90.00
#
_symmetry.space_group_name_H-M   'P 1'
#
loop_
_entity.id
_entity.type
_entity.pdbx_description
1 polymer ?
#
loop_
_entity_poly.entity_id
_entity_poly.type
_entity_poly.pdbx_seq_one_letter_code
_entity_poly.pdbx_strand_id
1 'polypeptide(L)'
;MDRDPTTMPTGAVGGRSAAQLRYDCIVISDLHLGSMVCQAKLLEAFLEWACDHCRELVINGDIFDDLNFKRLTKRHFACLKVIRRNSDRDDMRVVWVRGNHDGPADIIGHIVGVEIHDEYVFDNRQVRLLILHGDQFDTITTGYPLLTEVACGLFYYIQKWAPHRTARWIRRISKRFQRNSQVIARRASEYAAGRGFRYVTCGHTHLPVQSVHDGVFYVNSGTWTEAPPCPFVTVLGPEIHLQYWPLEPELAAAASEEEEAAVPVTRGNPPPLPAHG
;
A
#
# COMPACT_ATOMS: atom_id res chain seq x y z
N MET A 1 58.90 -43.82 20.30
CA MET A 1 58.07 -42.81 21.03
C MET A 1 57.19 -42.14 20.00
N ASP A 2 56.07 -42.79 19.81
CA ASP A 2 55.05 -42.38 18.83
C ASP A 2 54.26 -41.19 19.36
N ARG A 3 54.08 -40.17 18.50
CA ARG A 3 53.09 -39.12 18.70
C ARG A 3 52.00 -39.27 17.67
N ASP A 4 50.83 -39.63 18.16
CA ASP A 4 49.55 -39.73 17.46
C ASP A 4 49.12 -38.36 16.92
N PRO A 5 48.79 -38.21 15.60
CA PRO A 5 48.29 -36.94 15.02
C PRO A 5 46.79 -37.06 14.75
N THR A 6 45.95 -37.05 15.76
CA THR A 6 44.47 -36.99 15.54
C THR A 6 43.79 -36.19 16.62
N THR A 7 43.85 -34.89 16.51
CA THR A 7 42.84 -33.97 17.12
C THR A 7 42.72 -32.73 16.27
N MET A 8 41.78 -32.77 15.32
CA MET A 8 41.27 -31.57 14.68
C MET A 8 40.37 -30.83 15.66
N PRO A 9 40.55 -29.53 15.86
CA PRO A 9 39.59 -28.72 16.60
C PRO A 9 38.33 -28.55 15.76
N THR A 10 37.22 -29.09 16.23
CA THR A 10 35.88 -28.75 15.74
C THR A 10 35.61 -27.27 16.04
N GLY A 11 35.97 -26.44 15.08
CA GLY A 11 35.53 -25.05 15.05
C GLY A 11 34.03 -25.03 14.86
N ALA A 12 33.31 -24.63 15.90
CA ALA A 12 31.90 -24.30 15.83
C ALA A 12 31.77 -23.17 14.76
N VAL A 13 31.25 -23.54 13.59
CA VAL A 13 30.78 -22.59 12.60
C VAL A 13 29.55 -21.94 13.24
N GLY A 14 29.78 -20.80 13.89
CA GLY A 14 28.70 -19.92 14.33
C GLY A 14 27.87 -19.58 13.11
N GLY A 15 26.63 -20.06 13.09
CA GLY A 15 25.66 -19.75 12.06
C GLY A 15 25.54 -18.23 11.99
N ARG A 16 26.06 -17.63 10.93
CA ARG A 16 25.63 -16.29 10.51
C ARG A 16 24.15 -16.45 10.20
N SER A 17 23.30 -15.93 11.08
CA SER A 17 21.92 -15.62 10.74
C SER A 17 21.96 -14.92 9.39
N ALA A 18 21.31 -15.50 8.37
CA ALA A 18 21.14 -14.85 7.09
C ALA A 18 20.50 -13.48 7.42
N ALA A 19 21.25 -12.42 7.24
CA ALA A 19 20.75 -11.08 7.47
C ALA A 19 19.53 -10.95 6.55
N GLN A 20 18.35 -10.90 7.16
CA GLN A 20 17.09 -10.81 6.43
C GLN A 20 17.17 -9.57 5.55
N LEU A 21 16.98 -9.75 4.24
CA LEU A 21 17.09 -8.67 3.27
C LEU A 21 16.08 -7.59 3.65
N ARG A 22 16.57 -6.39 3.97
CA ARG A 22 15.76 -5.27 4.42
C ARG A 22 15.79 -4.18 3.38
N TYR A 23 14.64 -3.80 2.85
CA TYR A 23 14.53 -2.69 1.90
C TYR A 23 14.98 -1.38 2.56
N ASP A 24 15.58 -0.50 1.78
CA ASP A 24 15.94 0.83 2.26
C ASP A 24 14.68 1.67 2.49
N CYS A 25 13.71 1.56 1.56
CA CYS A 25 12.42 2.23 1.68
C CYS A 25 11.30 1.40 1.06
N ILE A 26 10.11 1.46 1.68
CA ILE A 26 8.85 1.00 1.09
C ILE A 26 7.89 2.19 1.03
N VAL A 27 7.22 2.38 -0.12
CA VAL A 27 6.20 3.42 -0.30
C VAL A 27 4.87 2.79 -0.64
N ILE A 28 3.82 3.19 0.07
CA ILE A 28 2.41 2.87 -0.20
C ILE A 28 1.60 4.17 -0.24
N SER A 29 0.44 4.16 -0.87
CA SER A 29 -0.47 5.31 -0.92
C SER A 29 -1.93 4.88 -0.94
N ASP A 30 -2.83 5.85 -0.80
CA ASP A 30 -4.25 5.70 -1.05
C ASP A 30 -4.86 4.51 -0.26
N LEU A 31 -4.67 4.53 1.06
CA LEU A 31 -5.15 3.50 1.98
C LEU A 31 -6.64 3.62 2.23
N HIS A 32 -7.15 4.87 2.24
CA HIS A 32 -8.56 5.22 2.45
C HIS A 32 -9.20 4.49 3.63
N LEU A 33 -8.57 4.56 4.80
CA LEU A 33 -9.14 4.01 6.04
C LEU A 33 -10.48 4.70 6.32
N GLY A 34 -11.53 3.90 6.55
CA GLY A 34 -12.91 4.37 6.66
C GLY A 34 -13.74 4.03 5.42
N SER A 35 -13.11 3.77 4.28
CA SER A 35 -13.79 3.26 3.09
C SER A 35 -14.24 1.81 3.27
N MET A 36 -15.40 1.47 2.71
CA MET A 36 -15.90 0.08 2.71
C MET A 36 -15.12 -0.84 1.77
N VAL A 37 -14.37 -0.27 0.83
CA VAL A 37 -13.55 -1.02 -0.14
C VAL A 37 -12.09 -1.11 0.28
N CYS A 38 -11.70 -0.46 1.39
CA CYS A 38 -10.35 -0.55 1.94
C CYS A 38 -10.03 -2.01 2.30
N GLN A 39 -8.89 -2.50 1.82
CA GLN A 39 -8.39 -3.85 2.08
C GLN A 39 -7.74 -3.97 3.47
N ALA A 40 -8.43 -3.50 4.51
CA ALA A 40 -7.87 -3.27 5.85
C ALA A 40 -7.25 -4.54 6.48
N LYS A 41 -7.79 -5.75 6.23
CA LYS A 41 -7.20 -7.00 6.73
C LYS A 41 -5.85 -7.27 6.07
N LEU A 42 -5.79 -7.08 4.75
CA LEU A 42 -4.59 -7.30 3.97
C LEU A 42 -3.53 -6.22 4.26
N LEU A 43 -3.99 -4.97 4.43
CA LEU A 43 -3.15 -3.84 4.81
C LEU A 43 -2.51 -4.03 6.18
N GLU A 44 -3.27 -4.52 7.19
CA GLU A 44 -2.73 -4.83 8.51
C GLU A 44 -1.57 -5.83 8.42
N ALA A 45 -1.77 -6.94 7.71
CA ALA A 45 -0.74 -7.96 7.51
C ALA A 45 0.48 -7.43 6.74
N PHE A 46 0.24 -6.61 5.71
CA PHE A 46 1.32 -5.96 4.96
C PHE A 46 2.12 -5.00 5.83
N LEU A 47 1.46 -4.16 6.63
CA LEU A 47 2.13 -3.19 7.50
C LEU A 47 3.03 -3.89 8.54
N GLU A 48 2.55 -5.00 9.13
CA GLU A 48 3.37 -5.82 10.03
C GLU A 48 4.62 -6.34 9.29
N TRP A 49 4.43 -6.93 8.12
CA TRP A 49 5.54 -7.42 7.30
C TRP A 49 6.49 -6.28 6.87
N ALA A 50 5.96 -5.19 6.32
CA ALA A 50 6.77 -4.09 5.80
C ALA A 50 7.65 -3.47 6.89
N CYS A 51 7.12 -3.26 8.10
CA CYS A 51 7.86 -2.70 9.21
C CYS A 51 9.02 -3.58 9.69
N ASP A 52 8.96 -4.89 9.45
CA ASP A 52 10.07 -5.79 9.75
C ASP A 52 11.07 -5.91 8.58
N HIS A 53 10.66 -5.53 7.36
CA HIS A 53 11.43 -5.71 6.13
C HIS A 53 11.92 -4.40 5.49
N CYS A 54 11.67 -3.23 6.08
CA CYS A 54 12.23 -1.97 5.59
C CYS A 54 12.86 -1.13 6.71
N ARG A 55 13.70 -0.19 6.31
CA ARG A 55 14.26 0.83 7.20
C ARG A 55 13.37 2.05 7.28
N GLU A 56 12.65 2.32 6.21
CA GLU A 56 11.77 3.46 6.09
C GLU A 56 10.48 3.07 5.38
N LEU A 57 9.34 3.38 6.02
CA LEU A 57 8.00 3.23 5.44
C LEU A 57 7.43 4.61 5.17
N VAL A 58 7.14 4.90 3.90
CA VAL A 58 6.50 6.16 3.50
C VAL A 58 5.06 5.88 3.10
N ILE A 59 4.12 6.53 3.77
CA ILE A 59 2.71 6.52 3.42
C ILE A 59 2.45 7.80 2.63
N ASN A 60 2.27 7.64 1.31
CA ASN A 60 2.24 8.74 0.37
C ASN A 60 0.82 9.24 0.10
N GLY A 61 0.19 9.75 1.14
CA GLY A 61 -1.11 10.43 1.09
C GLY A 61 -2.32 9.51 1.12
N ASP A 62 -3.45 10.14 1.39
CA ASP A 62 -4.79 9.54 1.44
C ASP A 62 -4.85 8.32 2.37
N ILE A 63 -4.34 8.51 3.63
CA ILE A 63 -4.49 7.50 4.68
C ILE A 63 -5.97 7.33 5.03
N PHE A 64 -6.71 8.44 5.10
CA PHE A 64 -8.14 8.41 5.42
C PHE A 64 -9.00 8.63 4.17
N ASP A 65 -10.18 8.01 4.15
CA ASP A 65 -11.17 8.20 3.08
C ASP A 65 -11.84 9.57 3.19
N ASP A 66 -12.14 9.97 4.42
CA ASP A 66 -12.65 11.29 4.78
C ASP A 66 -12.41 11.57 6.28
N LEU A 67 -12.81 12.75 6.73
CA LEU A 67 -12.69 13.16 8.15
C LEU A 67 -13.78 12.59 9.06
N ASN A 68 -14.65 11.73 8.56
CA ASN A 68 -15.65 11.06 9.36
C ASN A 68 -15.08 9.81 10.07
N PHE A 69 -14.31 10.01 11.12
CA PHE A 69 -13.66 8.93 11.89
C PHE A 69 -14.64 7.91 12.50
N LYS A 70 -15.96 8.20 12.52
CA LYS A 70 -16.98 7.21 12.92
C LYS A 70 -17.06 6.04 11.94
N ARG A 71 -16.55 6.17 10.73
CA ARG A 71 -16.47 5.11 9.72
C ARG A 71 -15.31 4.14 9.96
N LEU A 72 -14.36 4.50 10.83
CA LEU A 72 -13.23 3.64 11.15
C LEU A 72 -13.68 2.40 11.91
N THR A 73 -13.41 1.25 11.36
CA THR A 73 -13.66 -0.06 11.97
C THR A 73 -12.52 -0.48 12.89
N LYS A 74 -12.73 -1.55 13.68
CA LYS A 74 -11.65 -2.14 14.51
C LYS A 74 -10.40 -2.51 13.69
N ARG A 75 -10.57 -2.94 12.43
CA ARG A 75 -9.45 -3.27 11.53
C ARG A 75 -8.68 -2.03 11.07
N HIS A 76 -9.40 -0.94 10.77
CA HIS A 76 -8.74 0.34 10.45
C HIS A 76 -7.90 0.83 11.63
N PHE A 77 -8.43 0.72 12.85
CA PHE A 77 -7.66 1.03 14.06
C PHE A 77 -6.48 0.09 14.29
N ALA A 78 -6.57 -1.18 13.87
CA ALA A 78 -5.43 -2.10 13.92
C ALA A 78 -4.30 -1.62 13.01
N CYS A 79 -4.58 -1.20 11.77
CA CYS A 79 -3.59 -0.59 10.88
C CYS A 79 -2.91 0.63 11.53
N LEU A 80 -3.71 1.56 12.09
CA LEU A 80 -3.16 2.74 12.77
C LEU A 80 -2.27 2.37 13.98
N LYS A 81 -2.62 1.31 14.72
CA LYS A 81 -1.79 0.80 15.82
C LYS A 81 -0.45 0.27 15.33
N VAL A 82 -0.44 -0.44 14.19
CA VAL A 82 0.82 -0.92 13.59
C VAL A 82 1.70 0.26 13.21
N ILE A 83 1.14 1.27 12.53
CA ILE A 83 1.84 2.49 12.16
C ILE A 83 2.41 3.18 13.40
N ARG A 84 1.57 3.42 14.42
CA ARG A 84 1.96 4.10 15.67
C ARG A 84 3.07 3.36 16.43
N ARG A 85 2.92 2.03 16.58
CA ARG A 85 3.92 1.21 17.27
C ARG A 85 5.29 1.28 16.58
N ASN A 86 5.29 1.31 15.26
CA ASN A 86 6.52 1.30 14.49
C ASN A 86 7.12 2.71 14.32
N SER A 87 6.32 3.79 14.44
CA SER A 87 6.86 5.15 14.46
C SER A 87 7.70 5.46 15.70
N ASP A 88 7.55 4.69 16.78
CA ASP A 88 8.34 4.83 18.01
C ASP A 88 9.64 3.99 17.99
N ARG A 89 9.93 3.26 16.92
CA ARG A 89 11.14 2.41 16.81
C ARG A 89 12.35 3.24 16.39
N ASP A 90 13.52 2.98 17.01
CA ASP A 90 14.78 3.64 16.67
C ASP A 90 15.42 3.07 15.39
N ASP A 91 15.05 1.85 14.98
CA ASP A 91 15.66 1.14 13.84
C ASP A 91 14.89 1.30 12.53
N MET A 92 13.76 2.01 12.55
CA MET A 92 12.97 2.34 11.36
C MET A 92 12.35 3.73 11.46
N ARG A 93 12.01 4.27 10.31
CA ARG A 93 11.30 5.55 10.19
C ARG A 93 9.96 5.35 9.51
N VAL A 94 8.92 5.99 10.04
CA VAL A 94 7.63 6.08 9.37
C VAL A 94 7.40 7.54 9.01
N VAL A 95 7.11 7.80 7.74
CA VAL A 95 6.86 9.13 7.18
C VAL A 95 5.50 9.16 6.53
N TRP A 96 4.79 10.26 6.69
CA TRP A 96 3.53 10.51 6.04
C TRP A 96 3.63 11.72 5.11
N VAL A 97 3.40 11.53 3.82
CA VAL A 97 3.20 12.61 2.86
C VAL A 97 1.72 12.90 2.79
N ARG A 98 1.33 14.17 2.87
CA ARG A 98 -0.08 14.59 2.87
C ARG A 98 -0.74 14.32 1.53
N GLY A 99 -1.96 13.75 1.57
CA GLY A 99 -2.88 13.64 0.43
C GLY A 99 -4.06 14.61 0.54
N ASN A 100 -4.85 14.71 -0.52
CA ASN A 100 -5.99 15.62 -0.55
C ASN A 100 -7.17 15.20 0.35
N HIS A 101 -7.26 13.93 0.74
CA HIS A 101 -8.27 13.42 1.68
C HIS A 101 -7.86 13.54 3.15
N ASP A 102 -6.60 13.78 3.45
CA ASP A 102 -6.07 13.71 4.81
C ASP A 102 -6.46 14.91 5.71
N GLY A 103 -7.01 15.98 5.12
CA GLY A 103 -7.50 17.15 5.87
C GLY A 103 -6.44 17.78 6.79
N PRO A 104 -6.75 18.02 8.09
CA PRO A 104 -5.80 18.58 9.04
C PRO A 104 -4.81 17.49 9.52
N ALA A 105 -4.01 16.96 8.58
CA ALA A 105 -3.09 15.86 8.79
C ALA A 105 -2.13 16.12 9.98
N ASP A 106 -1.72 17.38 10.20
CA ASP A 106 -0.79 17.76 11.28
C ASP A 106 -1.28 17.32 12.66
N ILE A 107 -2.59 17.49 12.94
CA ILE A 107 -3.17 17.09 14.23
C ILE A 107 -3.16 15.56 14.36
N ILE A 108 -3.53 14.87 13.29
CA ILE A 108 -3.64 13.42 13.28
C ILE A 108 -2.25 12.79 13.33
N GLY A 109 -1.31 13.32 12.57
CA GLY A 109 0.07 12.86 12.59
C GLY A 109 0.72 12.99 13.95
N HIS A 110 0.43 14.08 14.65
CA HIS A 110 0.88 14.24 16.03
C HIS A 110 0.31 13.17 16.98
N ILE A 111 -0.97 12.81 16.82
CA ILE A 111 -1.61 11.73 17.59
C ILE A 111 -1.02 10.35 17.23
N VAL A 112 -0.79 10.11 15.94
CA VAL A 112 -0.21 8.85 15.43
C VAL A 112 1.30 8.79 15.65
N GLY A 113 1.95 9.94 15.95
CA GLY A 113 3.39 10.03 16.18
C GLY A 113 4.21 9.86 14.90
N VAL A 114 3.69 10.33 13.77
CA VAL A 114 4.32 10.23 12.47
C VAL A 114 4.67 11.62 11.96
N GLU A 115 5.86 11.76 11.39
CA GLU A 115 6.31 12.99 10.74
C GLU A 115 5.54 13.22 9.43
N ILE A 116 4.98 14.43 9.25
CA ILE A 116 4.17 14.77 8.08
C ILE A 116 4.88 15.79 7.22
N HIS A 117 4.82 15.56 5.91
CA HIS A 117 5.39 16.41 4.89
C HIS A 117 4.38 16.67 3.76
N ASP A 118 4.46 17.81 3.09
CA ASP A 118 3.76 18.04 1.83
C ASP A 118 4.47 17.31 0.67
N GLU A 119 5.79 17.21 0.76
CA GLU A 119 6.68 16.46 -0.14
C GLU A 119 7.79 15.84 0.70
N TYR A 120 8.26 14.67 0.32
CA TYR A 120 9.35 13.99 1.01
C TYR A 120 10.46 13.59 0.03
N VAL A 121 11.70 13.67 0.46
CA VAL A 121 12.86 13.20 -0.31
C VAL A 121 13.49 12.04 0.43
N PHE A 122 13.34 10.85 -0.13
CA PHE A 122 14.13 9.69 0.30
C PHE A 122 15.51 9.73 -0.35
N ASP A 123 16.57 9.51 0.42
CA ASP A 123 17.95 9.52 -0.07
C ASP A 123 18.78 8.43 0.63
N ASN A 124 19.18 7.39 -0.11
CA ASN A 124 20.10 6.35 0.37
C ASN A 124 21.53 6.52 -0.20
N ARG A 125 21.87 7.71 -0.73
CA ARG A 125 23.12 8.06 -1.45
C ARG A 125 23.25 7.47 -2.85
N GLN A 126 22.49 6.45 -3.21
CA GLN A 126 22.47 5.85 -4.56
C GLN A 126 21.24 6.32 -5.34
N VAL A 127 20.11 6.49 -4.64
CA VAL A 127 18.83 6.97 -5.18
C VAL A 127 18.38 8.17 -4.35
N ARG A 128 18.02 9.26 -5.06
CA ARG A 128 17.26 10.38 -4.48
C ARG A 128 15.87 10.37 -5.12
N LEU A 129 14.90 9.86 -4.37
CA LEU A 129 13.52 9.71 -4.80
C LEU A 129 12.67 10.84 -4.22
N LEU A 130 12.06 11.64 -5.10
CA LEU A 130 11.05 12.62 -4.71
C LEU A 130 9.71 11.89 -4.52
N ILE A 131 9.11 12.05 -3.36
CA ILE A 131 7.83 11.43 -2.97
C ILE A 131 6.82 12.55 -2.74
N LEU A 132 5.73 12.51 -3.48
CA LEU A 132 4.64 13.48 -3.38
C LEU A 132 3.32 12.77 -3.75
N HIS A 133 2.20 13.24 -3.18
CA HIS A 133 0.94 12.55 -3.43
C HIS A 133 0.49 12.68 -4.88
N GLY A 134 0.56 13.85 -5.47
CA GLY A 134 0.31 14.07 -6.91
C GLY A 134 -0.99 14.80 -7.22
N ASP A 135 -1.82 15.08 -6.24
CA ASP A 135 -3.08 15.85 -6.36
C ASP A 135 -2.86 17.27 -6.87
N GLN A 136 -1.72 17.89 -6.54
CA GLN A 136 -1.35 19.22 -7.03
C GLN A 136 -1.22 19.29 -8.57
N PHE A 137 -1.07 18.17 -9.26
CA PHE A 137 -1.01 18.09 -10.72
C PHE A 137 -2.34 17.77 -11.36
N ASP A 138 -3.36 17.44 -10.57
CA ASP A 138 -4.69 17.10 -11.05
C ASP A 138 -5.55 18.35 -11.27
N THR A 139 -5.64 18.78 -12.53
CA THR A 139 -6.47 19.93 -12.91
C THR A 139 -7.96 19.61 -13.06
N ILE A 140 -8.33 18.33 -13.05
CA ILE A 140 -9.73 17.91 -13.21
C ILE A 140 -10.44 17.99 -11.87
N THR A 141 -9.84 17.49 -10.81
CA THR A 141 -10.38 17.53 -9.46
C THR A 141 -10.39 18.95 -8.89
N THR A 142 -9.35 19.73 -9.14
CA THR A 142 -9.27 21.13 -8.69
C THR A 142 -10.22 22.05 -9.43
N GLY A 143 -10.58 21.73 -10.69
CA GLY A 143 -11.48 22.58 -11.51
C GLY A 143 -12.97 22.38 -11.20
N TYR A 144 -13.38 21.24 -10.64
CA TYR A 144 -14.79 20.92 -10.40
C TYR A 144 -14.99 20.09 -9.11
N PRO A 145 -14.68 20.62 -7.93
CA PRO A 145 -14.73 19.86 -6.68
C PRO A 145 -16.12 19.29 -6.38
N LEU A 146 -17.18 20.07 -6.62
CA LEU A 146 -18.56 19.63 -6.39
C LEU A 146 -18.98 18.45 -7.31
N LEU A 147 -18.47 18.44 -8.54
CA LEU A 147 -18.76 17.38 -9.52
C LEU A 147 -18.02 16.08 -9.14
N THR A 148 -16.85 16.22 -8.55
CA THR A 148 -16.02 15.11 -8.07
C THR A 148 -16.65 14.46 -6.84
N GLU A 149 -17.11 15.23 -5.86
CA GLU A 149 -17.83 14.72 -4.68
C GLU A 149 -19.12 13.97 -5.06
N VAL A 150 -19.91 14.54 -5.98
CA VAL A 150 -21.13 13.88 -6.50
C VAL A 150 -20.78 12.60 -7.26
N ALA A 151 -19.72 12.60 -8.05
CA ALA A 151 -19.26 11.43 -8.80
C ALA A 151 -18.74 10.32 -7.84
N CYS A 152 -17.98 10.67 -6.82
CA CYS A 152 -17.50 9.74 -5.80
C CYS A 152 -18.67 9.16 -4.98
N GLY A 153 -19.61 9.99 -4.56
CA GLY A 153 -20.83 9.54 -3.86
C GLY A 153 -21.68 8.60 -4.72
N LEU A 154 -21.87 8.93 -5.99
CA LEU A 154 -22.62 8.09 -6.93
C LEU A 154 -21.87 6.78 -7.22
N PHE A 155 -20.57 6.81 -7.37
CA PHE A 155 -19.72 5.62 -7.54
C PHE A 155 -19.83 4.68 -6.36
N TYR A 156 -19.80 5.21 -5.13
CA TYR A 156 -20.02 4.48 -3.89
C TYR A 156 -21.37 3.74 -3.88
N TYR A 157 -22.47 4.43 -4.24
CA TYR A 157 -23.80 3.81 -4.33
C TYR A 157 -23.88 2.75 -5.43
N ILE A 158 -23.22 2.98 -6.57
CA ILE A 158 -23.20 2.03 -7.69
C ILE A 158 -22.41 0.77 -7.32
N GLN A 159 -21.30 0.87 -6.64
CA GLN A 159 -20.55 -0.29 -6.14
C GLN A 159 -21.38 -1.14 -5.17
N LYS A 160 -22.16 -0.49 -4.32
CA LYS A 160 -23.02 -1.19 -3.34
C LYS A 160 -24.15 -1.99 -3.99
N TRP A 161 -24.69 -1.54 -5.12
CA TRP A 161 -25.94 -2.08 -5.69
C TRP A 161 -25.74 -2.88 -7.00
N ALA A 162 -24.62 -2.76 -7.70
CA ALA A 162 -24.45 -3.39 -9.01
C ALA A 162 -22.99 -3.77 -9.35
N PRO A 163 -22.37 -4.73 -8.66
CA PRO A 163 -20.96 -5.05 -8.85
C PRO A 163 -20.60 -5.54 -10.27
N HIS A 164 -21.52 -6.19 -10.98
CA HIS A 164 -21.25 -6.77 -12.31
C HIS A 164 -21.58 -5.85 -13.51
N ARG A 165 -22.38 -4.81 -13.33
CA ARG A 165 -22.70 -3.83 -14.38
C ARG A 165 -21.68 -2.68 -14.46
N THR A 166 -20.93 -2.48 -13.41
CA THR A 166 -19.89 -1.44 -13.27
C THR A 166 -18.69 -1.68 -14.19
N ALA A 167 -18.36 -2.93 -14.53
CA ALA A 167 -17.20 -3.25 -15.36
C ALA A 167 -17.24 -2.65 -16.79
N ARG A 168 -18.42 -2.41 -17.37
CA ARG A 168 -18.56 -1.75 -18.69
C ARG A 168 -18.49 -0.22 -18.59
N TRP A 169 -18.99 0.33 -17.50
CA TRP A 169 -18.95 1.78 -17.24
C TRP A 169 -17.55 2.23 -16.84
N ILE A 170 -16.87 1.46 -15.98
CA ILE A 170 -15.46 1.61 -15.60
C ILE A 170 -14.55 1.61 -16.84
N ARG A 171 -14.80 0.77 -17.87
CA ARG A 171 -14.04 0.82 -19.12
C ARG A 171 -14.21 2.11 -19.93
N ARG A 172 -15.31 2.82 -19.81
CA ARG A 172 -15.52 4.15 -20.43
C ARG A 172 -14.88 5.29 -19.63
N ILE A 173 -14.93 5.22 -18.31
CA ILE A 173 -14.19 6.13 -17.42
C ILE A 173 -12.68 5.85 -17.54
N SER A 174 -12.27 4.60 -17.70
CA SER A 174 -10.90 4.14 -17.79
C SER A 174 -10.06 4.93 -18.81
N LYS A 175 -10.56 5.24 -20.00
CA LYS A 175 -9.79 6.01 -21.00
C LYS A 175 -9.56 7.49 -20.58
N ARG A 176 -10.53 8.11 -19.94
CA ARG A 176 -10.37 9.48 -19.42
C ARG A 176 -9.47 9.49 -18.18
N PHE A 177 -9.65 8.50 -17.33
CA PHE A 177 -8.86 8.29 -16.12
C PHE A 177 -7.39 7.98 -16.47
N GLN A 178 -7.14 7.08 -17.43
CA GLN A 178 -5.80 6.79 -17.93
C GLN A 178 -5.12 8.01 -18.55
N ARG A 179 -5.86 8.84 -19.30
CA ARG A 179 -5.32 10.10 -19.84
C ARG A 179 -4.95 11.08 -18.73
N ASN A 180 -5.78 11.21 -17.69
CA ASN A 180 -5.48 12.07 -16.55
C ASN A 180 -4.24 11.59 -15.80
N SER A 181 -4.15 10.27 -15.54
CA SER A 181 -2.98 9.65 -14.91
C SER A 181 -1.69 9.91 -15.71
N GLN A 182 -1.74 9.84 -17.05
CA GLN A 182 -0.60 10.16 -17.90
C GLN A 182 -0.21 11.66 -17.83
N VAL A 183 -1.20 12.55 -17.74
CA VAL A 183 -0.94 13.99 -17.57
C VAL A 183 -0.27 14.26 -16.23
N ILE A 184 -0.77 13.63 -15.15
CA ILE A 184 -0.19 13.75 -13.82
C ILE A 184 1.24 13.19 -13.80
N ALA A 185 1.45 12.01 -14.37
CA ALA A 185 2.79 11.40 -14.46
C ALA A 185 3.79 12.32 -15.16
N ARG A 186 3.40 12.90 -16.30
CA ARG A 186 4.25 13.85 -17.03
C ARG A 186 4.56 15.09 -16.21
N ARG A 187 3.55 15.73 -15.62
CA ARG A 187 3.73 16.94 -14.80
C ARG A 187 4.57 16.70 -13.55
N ALA A 188 4.36 15.59 -12.88
CA ALA A 188 5.19 15.18 -11.75
C ALA A 188 6.66 14.97 -12.17
N SER A 189 6.88 14.37 -13.34
CA SER A 189 8.22 14.19 -13.90
C SER A 189 8.87 15.50 -14.29
N GLU A 190 8.15 16.43 -14.94
CA GLU A 190 8.60 17.78 -15.26
C GLU A 190 8.97 18.57 -13.98
N TYR A 191 8.15 18.46 -12.95
CA TYR A 191 8.39 19.09 -11.65
C TYR A 191 9.64 18.52 -10.96
N ALA A 192 9.80 17.20 -10.97
CA ALA A 192 10.97 16.51 -10.43
C ALA A 192 12.26 16.91 -11.20
N ALA A 193 12.20 16.91 -12.54
CA ALA A 193 13.32 17.34 -13.41
C ALA A 193 13.75 18.77 -13.12
N GLY A 194 12.80 19.70 -12.99
CA GLY A 194 13.07 21.11 -12.67
C GLY A 194 13.77 21.32 -11.31
N ARG A 195 13.71 20.31 -10.42
CA ARG A 195 14.35 20.30 -9.11
C ARG A 195 15.60 19.38 -9.05
N GLY A 196 16.02 18.83 -10.18
CA GLY A 196 17.20 17.99 -10.30
C GLY A 196 17.01 16.54 -9.84
N PHE A 197 15.77 16.06 -9.72
CA PHE A 197 15.48 14.65 -9.41
C PHE A 197 15.36 13.82 -10.67
N ARG A 198 15.84 12.58 -10.59
CA ARG A 198 15.71 11.56 -11.65
C ARG A 198 14.66 10.51 -11.34
N TYR A 199 14.15 10.50 -10.13
CA TYR A 199 13.16 9.55 -9.62
C TYR A 199 12.04 10.28 -8.90
N VAL A 200 10.80 9.94 -9.22
CA VAL A 200 9.60 10.49 -8.57
C VAL A 200 8.55 9.41 -8.38
N THR A 201 7.92 9.39 -7.21
CA THR A 201 6.76 8.53 -6.95
C THR A 201 5.55 9.36 -6.55
N CYS A 202 4.38 8.93 -7.04
CA CYS A 202 3.07 9.50 -6.70
C CYS A 202 2.09 8.41 -6.26
N GLY A 203 0.98 8.84 -5.66
CA GLY A 203 -0.27 8.12 -5.46
C GLY A 203 -1.41 8.74 -6.26
N HIS A 204 -2.51 9.10 -5.59
CA HIS A 204 -3.65 9.91 -6.05
C HIS A 204 -4.45 9.31 -7.22
N THR A 205 -3.80 8.81 -8.25
CA THR A 205 -4.51 8.30 -9.43
C THR A 205 -5.00 6.87 -9.26
N HIS A 206 -4.67 6.18 -8.18
CA HIS A 206 -4.99 4.78 -7.89
C HIS A 206 -4.53 3.79 -8.98
N LEU A 207 -3.76 4.24 -9.97
CA LEU A 207 -3.32 3.41 -11.09
C LEU A 207 -1.84 3.07 -10.95
N PRO A 208 -1.49 1.84 -10.51
CA PRO A 208 -0.10 1.44 -10.38
C PRO A 208 0.56 1.39 -11.76
N VAL A 209 1.63 2.16 -11.94
CA VAL A 209 2.34 2.27 -13.22
C VAL A 209 3.79 2.68 -13.01
N GLN A 210 4.66 2.20 -13.89
CA GLN A 210 6.03 2.67 -14.06
C GLN A 210 6.20 3.23 -15.46
N SER A 211 6.88 4.37 -15.58
CA SER A 211 7.14 5.01 -16.87
C SER A 211 8.38 5.91 -16.78
N VAL A 212 8.89 6.32 -17.93
CA VAL A 212 9.99 7.30 -18.03
C VAL A 212 9.51 8.47 -18.87
N HIS A 213 9.64 9.68 -18.33
CA HIS A 213 9.31 10.94 -19.01
C HIS A 213 10.52 11.86 -18.94
N ASP A 214 11.05 12.23 -20.11
CA ASP A 214 12.20 13.17 -20.25
C ASP A 214 13.41 12.80 -19.35
N GLY A 215 13.68 11.49 -19.21
CA GLY A 215 14.79 10.96 -18.41
C GLY A 215 14.51 10.86 -16.91
N VAL A 216 13.30 11.17 -16.46
CA VAL A 216 12.83 10.94 -15.08
C VAL A 216 12.03 9.65 -15.01
N PHE A 217 12.42 8.75 -14.12
CA PHE A 217 11.67 7.56 -13.79
C PHE A 217 10.52 7.92 -12.85
N TYR A 218 9.31 7.66 -13.29
CA TYR A 218 8.06 7.86 -12.55
C TYR A 218 7.49 6.52 -12.13
N VAL A 219 7.04 6.42 -10.88
CA VAL A 219 6.28 5.28 -10.39
C VAL A 219 5.06 5.75 -9.59
N ASN A 220 3.90 5.12 -9.84
CA ASN A 220 2.72 5.31 -9.02
C ASN A 220 2.48 4.08 -8.16
N SER A 221 2.31 4.28 -6.85
CA SER A 221 2.13 3.21 -5.87
C SER A 221 0.72 2.60 -5.85
N GLY A 222 -0.20 3.13 -6.67
CA GLY A 222 -1.56 2.60 -6.80
C GLY A 222 -2.44 2.85 -5.57
N THR A 223 -3.28 1.90 -5.18
CA THR A 223 -4.24 2.03 -4.07
C THR A 223 -4.46 0.72 -3.31
N TRP A 224 -4.93 0.83 -2.07
CA TRP A 224 -5.34 -0.29 -1.22
C TRP A 224 -6.87 -0.42 -1.10
N THR A 225 -7.60 0.12 -2.08
CA THR A 225 -9.07 0.06 -2.18
C THR A 225 -9.57 -0.88 -3.27
N GLU A 226 -8.68 -1.45 -4.07
CA GLU A 226 -9.02 -2.43 -5.10
C GLU A 226 -8.80 -3.87 -4.61
N ALA A 227 -9.35 -4.83 -5.36
CA ALA A 227 -9.12 -6.25 -5.08
C ALA A 227 -7.62 -6.59 -5.18
N PRO A 228 -7.11 -7.48 -4.29
CA PRO A 228 -5.71 -7.88 -4.32
C PRO A 228 -5.32 -8.51 -5.68
N PRO A 229 -4.03 -8.44 -6.06
CA PRO A 229 -2.92 -8.02 -5.23
C PRO A 229 -2.76 -6.49 -5.13
N CYS A 230 -2.47 -5.97 -3.93
CA CYS A 230 -2.32 -4.54 -3.69
C CYS A 230 -0.89 -4.06 -3.98
N PRO A 231 -0.73 -2.91 -4.66
CA PRO A 231 0.58 -2.43 -5.08
C PRO A 231 1.35 -1.71 -3.96
N PHE A 232 2.67 -1.77 -4.04
CA PHE A 232 3.60 -0.99 -3.23
C PHE A 232 4.93 -0.79 -3.98
N VAL A 233 5.69 0.23 -3.60
CA VAL A 233 6.99 0.53 -4.21
C VAL A 233 8.09 0.18 -3.22
N THR A 234 9.15 -0.45 -3.70
CA THR A 234 10.35 -0.76 -2.92
C THR A 234 11.57 -0.06 -3.47
N VAL A 235 12.47 0.35 -2.57
CA VAL A 235 13.81 0.83 -2.90
C VAL A 235 14.82 -0.06 -2.18
N LEU A 236 15.77 -0.61 -2.95
CA LEU A 236 16.87 -1.42 -2.43
C LEU A 236 18.16 -1.05 -3.20
N GLY A 237 19.09 -0.41 -2.53
CA GLY A 237 20.26 0.13 -3.18
C GLY A 237 19.90 1.11 -4.32
N PRO A 238 20.35 0.87 -5.56
CA PRO A 238 19.99 1.72 -6.70
C PRO A 238 18.64 1.37 -7.36
N GLU A 239 17.97 0.30 -6.94
CA GLU A 239 16.82 -0.27 -7.61
C GLU A 239 15.50 0.22 -7.01
N ILE A 240 14.56 0.59 -7.87
CA ILE A 240 13.18 0.96 -7.52
C ILE A 240 12.24 0.03 -8.28
N HIS A 241 11.37 -0.67 -7.54
CA HIS A 241 10.42 -1.61 -8.13
C HIS A 241 9.01 -1.37 -7.63
N LEU A 242 8.03 -1.48 -8.53
CA LEU A 242 6.63 -1.64 -8.21
C LEU A 242 6.36 -3.13 -7.96
N GLN A 243 5.91 -3.47 -6.78
CA GLN A 243 5.61 -4.83 -6.35
C GLN A 243 4.16 -4.95 -5.92
N TYR A 244 3.69 -6.17 -5.66
CA TYR A 244 2.32 -6.46 -5.30
C TYR A 244 2.25 -7.38 -4.08
N TRP A 245 1.28 -7.10 -3.19
CA TRP A 245 1.01 -7.89 -1.99
C TRP A 245 -0.34 -8.60 -2.07
N PRO A 246 -0.48 -9.87 -1.61
CA PRO A 246 0.62 -10.70 -1.08
C PRO A 246 1.65 -11.03 -2.15
N LEU A 247 2.88 -11.29 -1.73
CA LEU A 247 3.94 -11.79 -2.62
C LEU A 247 3.52 -13.14 -3.20
N GLU A 248 3.92 -13.46 -4.45
CA GLU A 248 3.43 -14.66 -5.18
C GLU A 248 3.39 -15.98 -4.37
N PRO A 249 4.37 -16.31 -3.53
CA PRO A 249 4.29 -17.52 -2.68
C PRO A 249 3.16 -17.47 -1.64
N GLU A 250 2.79 -16.28 -1.19
CA GLU A 250 1.76 -16.07 -0.17
C GLU A 250 0.35 -16.01 -0.77
N LEU A 251 0.22 -15.63 -2.05
CA LEU A 251 -1.03 -15.71 -2.81
C LEU A 251 -1.55 -17.15 -2.89
N ALA A 252 -0.65 -18.10 -3.10
CA ALA A 252 -1.01 -19.53 -3.16
C ALA A 252 -1.48 -20.05 -1.79
N ALA A 253 -0.89 -19.59 -0.69
CA ALA A 253 -1.28 -19.96 0.67
C ALA A 253 -2.62 -19.35 1.06
N ALA A 254 -2.85 -18.05 0.77
CA ALA A 254 -4.10 -17.35 1.06
C ALA A 254 -5.29 -17.92 0.26
N ALA A 255 -5.07 -18.28 -1.00
CA ALA A 255 -6.09 -18.92 -1.83
C ALA A 255 -6.50 -20.29 -1.29
N SER A 256 -5.55 -21.07 -0.75
CA SER A 256 -5.83 -22.37 -0.13
C SER A 256 -6.64 -22.26 1.18
N GLU A 257 -6.41 -21.21 1.97
CA GLU A 257 -7.17 -20.95 3.20
C GLU A 257 -8.60 -20.50 2.93
N GLU A 258 -8.85 -19.74 1.86
CA GLU A 258 -10.19 -19.34 1.45
C GLU A 258 -10.99 -20.51 0.87
N GLU A 259 -10.34 -21.43 0.16
CA GLU A 259 -10.96 -22.63 -0.40
C GLU A 259 -11.31 -23.64 0.71
N GLU A 260 -10.48 -23.76 1.74
CA GLU A 260 -10.74 -24.61 2.91
C GLU A 260 -11.86 -24.06 3.81
N ALA A 261 -11.98 -22.71 3.90
CA ALA A 261 -13.06 -22.04 4.62
C ALA A 261 -14.41 -22.07 3.89
N ALA A 262 -14.40 -22.31 2.58
CA ALA A 262 -15.60 -22.35 1.71
C ALA A 262 -16.25 -23.74 1.62
N VAL A 263 -15.70 -24.78 2.28
CA VAL A 263 -16.33 -26.11 2.30
C VAL A 263 -17.68 -26.04 3.02
N PRO A 264 -18.79 -26.30 2.34
CA PRO A 264 -20.10 -26.21 2.97
C PRO A 264 -20.23 -27.33 4.00
N VAL A 265 -20.54 -26.93 5.25
CA VAL A 265 -20.96 -27.87 6.30
C VAL A 265 -22.18 -28.63 5.77
N THR A 266 -22.00 -29.85 5.38
CA THR A 266 -23.09 -30.76 5.01
C THR A 266 -24.01 -30.87 6.21
N ARG A 267 -25.21 -30.27 6.11
CA ARG A 267 -26.27 -30.47 7.10
C ARG A 267 -26.58 -31.96 7.14
N GLY A 268 -26.26 -32.60 8.27
CA GLY A 268 -26.67 -33.95 8.55
C GLY A 268 -28.18 -34.06 8.41
N ASN A 269 -28.64 -35.14 7.76
CA ASN A 269 -30.06 -35.47 7.65
C ASN A 269 -30.70 -35.55 9.03
N PRO A 270 -31.90 -34.99 9.21
CA PRO A 270 -32.67 -35.15 10.46
C PRO A 270 -33.02 -36.63 10.64
N PRO A 271 -33.08 -37.13 11.90
CA PRO A 271 -33.45 -38.51 12.17
C PRO A 271 -34.91 -38.78 11.76
N PRO A 272 -35.27 -40.01 11.37
CA PRO A 272 -36.62 -40.37 10.98
C PRO A 272 -37.60 -40.27 12.17
N LEU A 273 -38.78 -39.74 11.89
CA LEU A 273 -39.88 -39.64 12.86
C LEU A 273 -40.33 -41.05 13.31
N PRO A 274 -40.71 -41.23 14.60
CA PRO A 274 -41.22 -42.51 15.08
C PRO A 274 -42.60 -42.81 14.45
N ALA A 275 -42.76 -44.07 14.02
CA ALA A 275 -44.02 -44.58 13.51
C ALA A 275 -45.07 -44.65 14.68
N HIS A 276 -46.19 -43.96 14.48
CA HIS A 276 -47.37 -44.14 15.34
C HIS A 276 -48.07 -45.46 14.97
N GLY A 277 -48.13 -46.40 15.95
CA GLY A 277 -49.06 -47.51 15.95
C GLY A 277 -50.40 -47.08 16.57
#